data_16e7ed0f9c3eecd89ae4595b126f4fe7
#
_entry.id   16e7ed0f9c3eecd89ae4595b126f4fe7
#
_cell.length_a   1.000
_cell.length_b   1.000
_cell.length_c   1.000
_cell.angle_alpha   90.00
_cell.angle_beta   90.00
_cell.angle_gamma   90.00
#
_symmetry.space_group_name_H-M   'P 1'
#
loop_
_entity.id
_entity.type
_entity.pdbx_description
1 polymer ?
#
loop_
_entity_poly.entity_id
_entity_poly.type
_entity_poly.pdbx_seq_one_letter_code
_entity_poly.pdbx_strand_id
1 'polypeptide(L)'
;MAKNFVEELKWRGMLAQIMPGTEEYLNTHMVSAYLGTDPTADSLHIGHLCGIMMLRHLQRCGHKPYLLVGGATGMIGDPSGKSQERNLLDAETLYHNQEAIKKQVSKFLDFDGNEPNKAELVNNYDWMKDFTFLDFARVVGKHITVNYMMAKDSVQKRLNGEARDGLSFTEFTYQLLQGYGFLYQYEKYGVRLQLGGNDQWGNMTTGTELIHRTLGNDAECFCLTCPLITKADGKKFGKTESGNIWLDRNRTTPYAFYQFWLNVSDDDAEKYIKIFTDLDKETIDALVEEHKQDPGRRVLQKRLAEEVTVMVHSQEDLDMAIAASNILFGKATKENLAQLDEATLNDVFANVPHYDLDKNLLGGAAVDLFNQEGMQIFPSKSEMRKLVKGGGVSLNKEKLAAFDQIVTADDLIDGKYLLVQKGKKNYFLITVK
;
A
#
# COMPACT_ATOMS: atom_id res chain seq x y z
N MET A 1 -11.96 9.28 28.43
CA MET A 1 -11.30 10.49 27.88
C MET A 1 -10.96 10.18 26.43
N ALA A 2 -11.16 11.12 25.51
CA ALA A 2 -10.67 10.96 24.14
C ALA A 2 -9.14 10.77 24.18
N LYS A 3 -8.61 9.87 23.34
CA LYS A 3 -7.16 9.65 23.26
C LYS A 3 -6.51 10.91 22.68
N ASN A 4 -5.36 11.33 23.22
CA ASN A 4 -4.60 12.45 22.66
C ASN A 4 -3.96 12.01 21.34
N PHE A 5 -4.34 12.66 20.24
CA PHE A 5 -3.87 12.30 18.90
C PHE A 5 -2.35 12.52 18.73
N VAL A 6 -1.81 13.61 19.28
CA VAL A 6 -0.38 13.89 19.15
C VAL A 6 0.45 12.88 19.93
N GLU A 7 0.02 12.50 21.14
CA GLU A 7 0.68 11.44 21.91
C GLU A 7 0.55 10.07 21.22
N GLU A 8 -0.61 9.78 20.59
CA GLU A 8 -0.78 8.56 19.80
C GLU A 8 0.25 8.51 18.65
N LEU A 9 0.45 9.59 17.92
CA LEU A 9 1.46 9.67 16.86
C LEU A 9 2.90 9.60 17.38
N LYS A 10 3.20 10.22 18.54
CA LYS A 10 4.54 10.21 19.14
C LYS A 10 5.00 8.78 19.46
N TRP A 11 4.21 8.03 20.22
CA TRP A 11 4.62 6.67 20.63
C TRP A 11 4.65 5.68 19.45
N ARG A 12 3.83 5.90 18.40
CA ARG A 12 3.87 5.12 17.16
C ARG A 12 5.05 5.45 16.25
N GLY A 13 5.78 6.54 16.54
CA GLY A 13 6.84 7.03 15.67
C GLY A 13 6.33 7.66 14.36
N MET A 14 5.10 8.18 14.39
CA MET A 14 4.42 8.79 13.25
C MET A 14 4.46 10.32 13.27
N LEU A 15 5.14 10.97 14.21
CA LEU A 15 5.28 12.42 14.28
C LEU A 15 6.68 12.84 13.82
N ALA A 16 6.77 13.67 12.77
CA ALA A 16 8.02 14.27 12.29
C ALA A 16 8.11 15.77 12.61
N GLN A 17 7.18 16.57 12.12
CA GLN A 17 7.10 18.01 12.38
C GLN A 17 5.68 18.37 12.81
N ILE A 18 5.56 19.37 13.67
CA ILE A 18 4.30 19.89 14.19
C ILE A 18 4.43 21.41 14.39
N MET A 19 3.44 22.16 13.96
CA MET A 19 3.41 23.60 14.22
C MET A 19 3.11 23.89 15.70
N PRO A 20 3.70 24.96 16.27
CA PRO A 20 3.39 25.39 17.63
C PRO A 20 1.89 25.60 17.84
N GLY A 21 1.37 25.24 19.02
CA GLY A 21 -0.04 25.39 19.38
C GLY A 21 -0.96 24.26 18.87
N THR A 22 -0.49 23.38 17.98
CA THR A 22 -1.31 22.30 17.39
C THR A 22 -1.83 21.33 18.45
N GLU A 23 -0.98 20.90 19.37
CA GLU A 23 -1.35 19.92 20.39
C GLU A 23 -2.37 20.49 21.39
N GLU A 24 -2.18 21.72 21.82
CA GLU A 24 -3.10 22.45 22.70
C GLU A 24 -4.47 22.61 22.05
N TYR A 25 -4.48 22.96 20.76
CA TYR A 25 -5.71 23.14 20.00
C TYR A 25 -6.47 21.82 19.83
N LEU A 26 -5.79 20.73 19.47
CA LEU A 26 -6.36 19.38 19.35
C LEU A 26 -6.92 18.87 20.70
N ASN A 27 -6.30 19.20 21.81
CA ASN A 27 -6.74 18.75 23.14
C ASN A 27 -8.00 19.48 23.63
N THR A 28 -8.34 20.63 23.05
CA THR A 28 -9.45 21.47 23.49
C THR A 28 -10.61 21.54 22.50
N HIS A 29 -10.41 21.08 21.25
CA HIS A 29 -11.40 21.14 20.17
C HIS A 29 -11.53 19.81 19.44
N MET A 30 -12.73 19.53 18.93
CA MET A 30 -12.89 18.55 17.84
C MET A 30 -12.42 19.23 16.54
N VAL A 31 -11.29 18.80 16.02
CA VAL A 31 -10.63 19.43 14.87
C VAL A 31 -10.95 18.68 13.58
N SER A 32 -11.31 19.43 12.53
CA SER A 32 -11.34 18.92 11.17
C SER A 32 -9.93 18.99 10.58
N ALA A 33 -9.42 17.84 10.12
CA ALA A 33 -8.11 17.77 9.48
C ALA A 33 -8.19 17.06 8.13
N TYR A 34 -7.30 17.41 7.19
CA TYR A 34 -7.26 16.74 5.90
C TYR A 34 -5.88 16.21 5.54
N LEU A 35 -5.89 15.17 4.70
CA LEU A 35 -4.73 14.66 4.00
C LEU A 35 -5.07 14.59 2.51
N GLY A 36 -4.17 15.09 1.66
CA GLY A 36 -4.31 15.04 0.21
C GLY A 36 -3.56 13.86 -0.41
N THR A 37 -4.14 13.27 -1.45
CA THR A 37 -3.48 12.28 -2.30
C THR A 37 -3.81 12.55 -3.77
N ASP A 38 -2.77 12.65 -4.61
CA ASP A 38 -2.93 12.80 -6.04
C ASP A 38 -3.22 11.41 -6.68
N PRO A 39 -4.25 11.30 -7.54
CA PRO A 39 -4.67 10.04 -8.14
C PRO A 39 -3.77 9.63 -9.31
N THR A 40 -2.49 9.39 -9.05
CA THR A 40 -1.48 9.05 -10.05
C THR A 40 -1.57 7.60 -10.57
N ALA A 41 -2.40 6.78 -9.95
CA ALA A 41 -2.74 5.42 -10.36
C ALA A 41 -4.14 5.07 -9.83
N ASP A 42 -4.74 4.01 -10.38
CA ASP A 42 -6.03 3.46 -9.94
C ASP A 42 -5.97 2.68 -8.61
N SER A 43 -4.83 2.67 -7.97
CA SER A 43 -4.62 2.07 -6.65
C SER A 43 -3.63 2.88 -5.84
N LEU A 44 -3.83 2.90 -4.53
CA LEU A 44 -2.82 3.26 -3.55
C LEU A 44 -1.87 2.09 -3.32
N HIS A 45 -0.67 2.38 -2.86
CA HIS A 45 0.31 1.39 -2.44
C HIS A 45 0.68 1.61 -0.97
N ILE A 46 1.41 0.67 -0.35
CA ILE A 46 1.73 0.74 1.09
C ILE A 46 2.49 2.01 1.50
N GLY A 47 3.14 2.71 0.57
CA GLY A 47 3.75 4.01 0.85
C GLY A 47 2.75 5.11 1.22
N HIS A 48 1.50 5.03 0.72
CA HIS A 48 0.42 5.95 1.10
C HIS A 48 -0.24 5.56 2.43
N LEU A 49 -0.09 4.29 2.84
CA LEU A 49 -0.80 3.74 3.99
C LEU A 49 -0.45 4.48 5.29
N CYS A 50 0.78 4.99 5.44
CA CYS A 50 1.16 5.77 6.62
C CYS A 50 0.29 7.03 6.79
N GLY A 51 0.04 7.77 5.70
CA GLY A 51 -0.84 8.95 5.74
C GLY A 51 -2.29 8.57 6.04
N ILE A 52 -2.78 7.47 5.45
CA ILE A 52 -4.12 6.95 5.73
C ILE A 52 -4.27 6.54 7.19
N MET A 53 -3.25 5.88 7.76
CA MET A 53 -3.24 5.52 9.19
C MET A 53 -3.23 6.75 10.10
N MET A 54 -2.60 7.87 9.70
CA MET A 54 -2.74 9.13 10.45
C MET A 54 -4.19 9.60 10.49
N LEU A 55 -4.91 9.62 9.35
CA LEU A 55 -6.33 9.96 9.34
C LEU A 55 -7.17 9.00 10.17
N ARG A 56 -6.85 7.70 10.12
CA ARG A 56 -7.53 6.68 10.92
C ARG A 56 -7.34 6.91 12.43
N HIS A 57 -6.11 7.16 12.87
CA HIS A 57 -5.85 7.49 14.26
C HIS A 57 -6.48 8.82 14.68
N LEU A 58 -6.50 9.83 13.79
CA LEU A 58 -7.19 11.09 14.01
C LEU A 58 -8.68 10.86 14.29
N GLN A 59 -9.36 10.06 13.45
CA GLN A 59 -10.78 9.72 13.63
C GLN A 59 -11.02 8.96 14.94
N ARG A 60 -10.18 7.98 15.27
CA ARG A 60 -10.25 7.21 16.52
C ARG A 60 -9.99 8.04 17.77
N CYS A 61 -9.30 9.17 17.64
CA CYS A 61 -9.11 10.14 18.70
C CYS A 61 -10.25 11.17 18.81
N GLY A 62 -11.32 11.03 17.99
CA GLY A 62 -12.52 11.86 18.07
C GLY A 62 -12.49 13.11 17.19
N HIS A 63 -11.50 13.25 16.29
CA HIS A 63 -11.40 14.35 15.33
C HIS A 63 -11.98 13.95 13.97
N LYS A 64 -12.31 14.95 13.14
CA LYS A 64 -12.97 14.73 11.85
C LYS A 64 -11.97 14.68 10.68
N PRO A 65 -11.77 13.52 10.03
CA PRO A 65 -10.89 13.41 8.88
C PRO A 65 -11.59 13.82 7.58
N TYR A 66 -10.86 14.54 6.73
CA TYR A 66 -11.14 14.76 5.32
C TYR A 66 -10.07 14.08 4.48
N LEU A 67 -10.47 13.25 3.52
CA LEU A 67 -9.58 12.80 2.47
C LEU A 67 -9.77 13.69 1.25
N LEU A 68 -8.71 14.39 0.87
CA LEU A 68 -8.71 15.17 -0.36
C LEU A 68 -8.12 14.35 -1.49
N VAL A 69 -8.90 14.14 -2.54
CA VAL A 69 -8.41 13.60 -3.80
C VAL A 69 -7.97 14.75 -4.70
N GLY A 70 -6.73 14.71 -5.14
CA GLY A 70 -6.09 15.76 -5.93
C GLY A 70 -6.49 15.71 -7.41
N GLY A 71 -7.77 15.95 -7.75
CA GLY A 71 -8.20 15.99 -9.15
C GLY A 71 -7.53 17.09 -9.96
N ALA A 72 -7.43 18.29 -9.40
CA ALA A 72 -6.72 19.40 -10.06
C ALA A 72 -5.20 19.30 -9.88
N THR A 73 -4.72 19.02 -8.66
CA THR A 73 -3.28 18.90 -8.40
C THR A 73 -2.65 17.72 -9.12
N GLY A 74 -3.38 16.63 -9.34
CA GLY A 74 -2.94 15.48 -10.13
C GLY A 74 -2.72 15.79 -11.62
N MET A 75 -3.41 16.83 -12.15
CA MET A 75 -3.16 17.32 -13.52
C MET A 75 -1.85 18.09 -13.64
N ILE A 76 -1.31 18.61 -12.52
CA ILE A 76 -0.08 19.41 -12.49
C ILE A 76 1.12 18.55 -12.09
N GLY A 77 0.96 17.72 -11.06
CA GLY A 77 2.01 16.85 -10.51
C GLY A 77 2.89 17.52 -9.47
N ASP A 78 2.94 16.93 -8.28
CA ASP A 78 3.75 17.42 -7.15
C ASP A 78 5.26 17.21 -7.42
N PRO A 79 6.09 18.28 -7.40
CA PRO A 79 7.53 18.18 -7.55
C PRO A 79 8.26 17.71 -6.29
N SER A 80 7.61 17.68 -5.12
CA SER A 80 8.22 17.35 -3.83
C SER A 80 8.85 15.95 -3.83
N GLY A 81 10.13 15.86 -3.43
CA GLY A 81 10.87 14.60 -3.38
C GLY A 81 11.14 13.95 -4.75
N LYS A 82 11.01 14.68 -5.87
CA LYS A 82 11.24 14.21 -7.22
C LYS A 82 12.39 14.93 -7.90
N SER A 83 13.08 14.21 -8.79
CA SER A 83 14.19 14.74 -9.62
C SER A 83 13.78 14.98 -11.08
N GLN A 84 12.59 14.56 -11.49
CA GLN A 84 12.06 14.68 -12.85
C GLN A 84 10.60 15.12 -12.83
N GLU A 85 10.19 15.84 -13.87
CA GLU A 85 8.78 16.21 -14.10
C GLU A 85 7.89 14.97 -14.29
N ARG A 86 6.64 15.04 -13.81
CA ARG A 86 5.67 13.96 -13.98
C ARG A 86 5.03 14.02 -15.35
N ASN A 87 4.71 12.85 -15.92
CA ASN A 87 3.81 12.75 -17.04
C ASN A 87 2.41 13.21 -16.59
N LEU A 88 1.83 14.12 -17.35
CA LEU A 88 0.46 14.59 -17.12
C LEU A 88 -0.53 13.51 -17.51
N LEU A 89 -1.51 13.24 -16.65
CA LEU A 89 -2.61 12.32 -16.91
C LEU A 89 -3.77 13.08 -17.55
N ASP A 90 -4.53 12.42 -18.43
CA ASP A 90 -5.77 12.97 -18.96
C ASP A 90 -6.91 12.93 -17.92
N ALA A 91 -7.98 13.68 -18.18
CA ALA A 91 -9.08 13.83 -17.24
C ALA A 91 -9.86 12.52 -17.00
N GLU A 92 -9.97 11.65 -18.01
CA GLU A 92 -10.68 10.38 -17.89
C GLU A 92 -9.91 9.41 -16.97
N THR A 93 -8.61 9.29 -17.19
CA THR A 93 -7.71 8.49 -16.31
C THR A 93 -7.73 9.00 -14.88
N LEU A 94 -7.69 10.31 -14.67
CA LEU A 94 -7.75 10.91 -13.33
C LEU A 94 -9.07 10.59 -12.64
N TYR A 95 -10.20 10.72 -13.34
CA TYR A 95 -11.52 10.40 -12.78
C TYR A 95 -11.63 8.91 -12.42
N HIS A 96 -11.17 8.01 -13.28
CA HIS A 96 -11.12 6.58 -13.00
C HIS A 96 -10.30 6.28 -11.74
N ASN A 97 -9.11 6.85 -11.64
CA ASN A 97 -8.23 6.68 -10.49
C ASN A 97 -8.85 7.22 -9.18
N GLN A 98 -9.57 8.34 -9.25
CA GLN A 98 -10.26 8.92 -8.09
C GLN A 98 -11.29 7.98 -7.50
N GLU A 99 -12.14 7.39 -8.34
CA GLU A 99 -13.18 6.45 -7.88
C GLU A 99 -12.57 5.18 -7.28
N ALA A 100 -11.48 4.68 -7.85
CA ALA A 100 -10.76 3.53 -7.31
C ALA A 100 -10.15 3.83 -5.93
N ILE A 101 -9.50 4.99 -5.75
CA ILE A 101 -8.93 5.42 -4.47
C ILE A 101 -10.02 5.59 -3.41
N LYS A 102 -11.15 6.22 -3.76
CA LYS A 102 -12.30 6.39 -2.86
C LYS A 102 -12.77 5.05 -2.28
N LYS A 103 -12.93 4.05 -3.15
CA LYS A 103 -13.34 2.70 -2.74
C LYS A 103 -12.32 2.03 -1.83
N GLN A 104 -11.03 2.26 -2.05
CA GLN A 104 -9.98 1.69 -1.20
C GLN A 104 -9.96 2.33 0.19
N VAL A 105 -10.04 3.66 0.28
CA VAL A 105 -9.94 4.38 1.56
C VAL A 105 -11.16 4.18 2.45
N SER A 106 -12.33 3.86 1.89
CA SER A 106 -13.53 3.55 2.68
C SER A 106 -13.39 2.33 3.60
N LYS A 107 -12.36 1.51 3.42
CA LYS A 107 -12.02 0.42 4.34
C LYS A 107 -11.32 0.89 5.62
N PHE A 108 -10.70 2.07 5.59
CA PHE A 108 -9.86 2.58 6.68
C PHE A 108 -10.56 3.61 7.55
N LEU A 109 -11.51 4.34 6.98
CA LEU A 109 -12.21 5.47 7.61
C LEU A 109 -13.71 5.21 7.61
N ASP A 110 -14.38 5.64 8.67
CA ASP A 110 -15.84 5.60 8.75
C ASP A 110 -16.44 6.82 8.06
N PHE A 111 -17.02 6.61 6.88
CA PHE A 111 -17.74 7.62 6.08
C PHE A 111 -19.24 7.61 6.31
N ASP A 112 -19.80 6.51 6.82
CA ASP A 112 -21.25 6.27 6.87
C ASP A 112 -21.82 6.39 8.27
N GLY A 113 -20.98 6.51 9.30
CA GLY A 113 -21.36 6.63 10.69
C GLY A 113 -22.22 7.86 10.99
N ASN A 114 -22.92 7.82 12.12
CA ASN A 114 -23.74 8.94 12.62
C ASN A 114 -22.95 9.90 13.52
N GLU A 115 -21.71 9.58 13.83
CA GLU A 115 -20.87 10.40 14.70
C GLU A 115 -20.46 11.72 14.03
N PRO A 116 -20.31 12.81 14.77
CA PRO A 116 -19.96 14.13 14.21
C PRO A 116 -18.58 14.12 13.54
N ASN A 117 -17.71 13.18 13.88
CA ASN A 117 -16.37 13.01 13.30
C ASN A 117 -16.33 11.97 12.17
N LYS A 118 -17.44 11.66 11.54
CA LYS A 118 -17.42 10.83 10.33
C LYS A 118 -16.54 11.46 9.25
N ALA A 119 -15.83 10.61 8.48
CA ALA A 119 -14.94 11.03 7.42
C ALA A 119 -15.72 11.67 6.25
N GLU A 120 -15.07 12.60 5.57
CA GLU A 120 -15.57 13.14 4.32
C GLU A 120 -14.51 13.04 3.22
N LEU A 121 -14.98 12.86 1.99
CA LEU A 121 -14.13 12.85 0.80
C LEU A 121 -14.41 14.12 -0.01
N VAL A 122 -13.36 14.83 -0.38
CA VAL A 122 -13.43 16.06 -1.19
C VAL A 122 -12.46 15.97 -2.36
N ASN A 123 -12.79 16.68 -3.45
CA ASN A 123 -11.97 16.74 -4.66
C ASN A 123 -11.60 18.18 -4.97
N ASN A 124 -10.31 18.52 -5.05
CA ASN A 124 -9.91 19.88 -5.34
C ASN A 124 -10.26 20.35 -6.78
N TYR A 125 -10.58 19.43 -7.68
CA TYR A 125 -11.10 19.78 -9.01
C TYR A 125 -12.42 20.55 -8.92
N ASP A 126 -13.26 20.25 -7.91
CA ASP A 126 -14.59 20.89 -7.78
C ASP A 126 -14.54 22.42 -7.61
N TRP A 127 -13.48 22.93 -6.98
CA TRP A 127 -13.30 24.38 -6.81
C TRP A 127 -12.22 24.98 -7.69
N MET A 128 -11.40 24.17 -8.36
CA MET A 128 -10.34 24.65 -9.23
C MET A 128 -10.77 24.74 -10.71
N LYS A 129 -11.71 23.90 -11.16
CA LYS A 129 -12.11 23.80 -12.58
C LYS A 129 -12.62 25.11 -13.18
N ASP A 130 -13.29 25.92 -12.39
CA ASP A 130 -13.87 27.19 -12.82
C ASP A 130 -12.97 28.40 -12.52
N PHE A 131 -11.76 28.17 -11.95
CA PHE A 131 -10.83 29.19 -11.54
C PHE A 131 -9.96 29.61 -12.73
N THR A 132 -10.19 30.80 -13.26
CA THR A 132 -9.36 31.30 -14.38
C THR A 132 -7.95 31.62 -13.92
N PHE A 133 -6.98 31.59 -14.84
CA PHE A 133 -5.60 32.02 -14.53
C PHE A 133 -5.52 33.44 -13.97
N LEU A 134 -6.35 34.37 -14.49
CA LEU A 134 -6.39 35.74 -13.98
C LEU A 134 -6.94 35.82 -12.57
N ASP A 135 -7.98 35.06 -12.26
CA ASP A 135 -8.53 35.00 -10.91
C ASP A 135 -7.53 34.38 -9.93
N PHE A 136 -6.88 33.30 -10.34
CA PHE A 136 -5.85 32.66 -9.52
C PHE A 136 -4.69 33.61 -9.22
N ALA A 137 -4.17 34.34 -10.21
CA ALA A 137 -3.11 35.32 -10.04
C ALA A 137 -3.54 36.48 -9.10
N ARG A 138 -4.80 36.90 -9.18
CA ARG A 138 -5.35 37.98 -8.33
C ARG A 138 -5.70 37.54 -6.92
N VAL A 139 -6.27 36.37 -6.73
CA VAL A 139 -6.79 35.89 -5.46
C VAL A 139 -5.71 35.20 -4.65
N VAL A 140 -4.87 34.39 -5.30
CA VAL A 140 -3.82 33.59 -4.66
C VAL A 140 -2.44 34.20 -4.86
N GLY A 141 -2.06 34.46 -6.10
CA GLY A 141 -0.69 34.86 -6.46
C GLY A 141 -0.23 36.17 -5.78
N LYS A 142 -1.12 37.15 -5.58
CA LYS A 142 -0.74 38.40 -4.91
C LYS A 142 -0.36 38.27 -3.44
N HIS A 143 -0.78 37.18 -2.76
CA HIS A 143 -0.55 37.00 -1.34
C HIS A 143 0.77 36.28 -1.04
N ILE A 144 1.33 35.51 -1.99
CA ILE A 144 2.57 34.78 -1.80
C ILE A 144 3.64 35.34 -2.74
N THR A 145 4.77 35.80 -2.15
CA THR A 145 5.87 36.37 -2.95
C THR A 145 6.70 35.25 -3.63
N VAL A 146 7.25 35.55 -4.80
CA VAL A 146 8.17 34.66 -5.50
C VAL A 146 9.38 34.30 -4.60
N ASN A 147 9.90 35.25 -3.83
CA ASN A 147 11.02 34.99 -2.91
C ASN A 147 10.66 33.94 -1.84
N TYR A 148 9.43 33.98 -1.31
CA TYR A 148 8.92 32.98 -0.38
C TYR A 148 8.86 31.60 -1.04
N MET A 149 8.34 31.53 -2.25
CA MET A 149 8.25 30.28 -3.01
C MET A 149 9.62 29.69 -3.34
N MET A 150 10.56 30.56 -3.76
CA MET A 150 11.92 30.15 -4.10
C MET A 150 12.73 29.67 -2.89
N ALA A 151 12.41 30.11 -1.68
CA ALA A 151 13.09 29.70 -0.45
C ALA A 151 12.74 28.27 0.01
N LYS A 152 11.76 27.61 -0.62
CA LYS A 152 11.40 26.24 -0.25
C LYS A 152 12.48 25.25 -0.66
N ASP A 153 12.80 24.27 0.21
CA ASP A 153 13.83 23.27 -0.02
C ASP A 153 13.63 22.48 -1.33
N SER A 154 12.39 22.12 -1.65
CA SER A 154 12.03 21.41 -2.89
C SER A 154 12.37 22.22 -4.14
N VAL A 155 12.15 23.54 -4.09
CA VAL A 155 12.48 24.47 -5.17
C VAL A 155 14.00 24.69 -5.26
N GLN A 156 14.66 24.94 -4.12
CA GLN A 156 16.11 25.16 -4.07
C GLN A 156 16.91 23.98 -4.64
N LYS A 157 16.54 22.74 -4.29
CA LYS A 157 17.19 21.53 -4.82
C LYS A 157 17.10 21.45 -6.33
N ARG A 158 15.98 21.84 -6.92
CA ARG A 158 15.79 21.87 -8.39
C ARG A 158 16.58 22.98 -9.07
N LEU A 159 16.64 24.17 -8.47
CA LEU A 159 17.37 25.33 -9.00
C LEU A 159 18.90 25.18 -8.89
N ASN A 160 19.40 24.53 -7.84
CA ASN A 160 20.84 24.37 -7.59
C ASN A 160 21.50 23.22 -8.34
N GLY A 161 20.80 22.59 -9.28
CA GLY A 161 21.35 21.57 -10.16
C GLY A 161 21.44 20.16 -9.57
N GLU A 162 20.78 19.88 -8.44
CA GLU A 162 20.63 18.54 -7.89
C GLU A 162 19.71 17.65 -8.76
N ALA A 163 18.93 18.27 -9.67
CA ALA A 163 18.08 17.62 -10.62
C ALA A 163 18.58 17.80 -12.06
N ARG A 164 18.38 16.80 -12.92
CA ARG A 164 18.80 16.84 -14.34
C ARG A 164 18.05 17.91 -15.14
N ASP A 165 16.76 18.11 -14.80
CA ASP A 165 15.90 19.06 -15.49
C ASP A 165 15.60 20.24 -14.54
N GLY A 166 15.47 21.45 -15.08
CA GLY A 166 15.05 22.63 -14.33
C GLY A 166 13.67 22.45 -13.71
N LEU A 167 13.16 23.48 -13.08
CA LEU A 167 11.81 23.52 -12.51
C LEU A 167 10.88 24.24 -13.54
N SER A 168 9.83 23.55 -14.02
CA SER A 168 8.85 24.18 -14.90
C SER A 168 7.96 25.16 -14.15
N PHE A 169 7.35 26.11 -14.86
CA PHE A 169 6.36 27.01 -14.26
C PHE A 169 5.20 26.24 -13.65
N THR A 170 4.77 25.15 -14.30
CA THR A 170 3.71 24.25 -13.84
C THR A 170 4.05 23.67 -12.46
N GLU A 171 5.21 23.02 -12.32
CA GLU A 171 5.67 22.45 -11.04
C GLU A 171 5.88 23.57 -9.98
N PHE A 172 6.40 24.73 -10.38
CA PHE A 172 6.63 25.85 -9.45
C PHE A 172 5.34 26.37 -8.84
N THR A 173 4.23 26.36 -9.60
CA THR A 173 2.91 26.81 -9.12
C THR A 173 2.19 25.81 -8.24
N TYR A 174 2.63 24.52 -8.21
CA TYR A 174 1.97 23.47 -7.44
C TYR A 174 1.78 23.85 -5.96
N GLN A 175 2.79 24.44 -5.32
CA GLN A 175 2.69 24.86 -3.93
C GLN A 175 1.57 25.88 -3.67
N LEU A 176 1.23 26.71 -4.65
CA LEU A 176 0.11 27.66 -4.56
C LEU A 176 -1.24 26.95 -4.71
N LEU A 177 -1.33 25.95 -5.57
CA LEU A 177 -2.54 25.15 -5.77
C LEU A 177 -2.88 24.37 -4.49
N GLN A 178 -1.90 23.72 -3.90
CA GLN A 178 -2.07 23.01 -2.63
C GLN A 178 -2.39 23.98 -1.49
N GLY A 179 -1.70 25.11 -1.44
CA GLY A 179 -1.94 26.14 -0.43
C GLY A 179 -3.35 26.73 -0.50
N TYR A 180 -3.84 27.01 -1.71
CA TYR A 180 -5.22 27.47 -1.90
C TYR A 180 -6.24 26.40 -1.52
N GLY A 181 -5.93 25.13 -1.80
CA GLY A 181 -6.77 24.01 -1.36
C GLY A 181 -6.95 23.97 0.16
N PHE A 182 -5.92 24.35 0.95
CA PHE A 182 -6.06 24.49 2.40
C PHE A 182 -6.93 25.70 2.77
N LEU A 183 -6.69 26.87 2.18
CA LEU A 183 -7.50 28.06 2.42
C LEU A 183 -8.98 27.79 2.09
N TYR A 184 -9.27 27.18 0.96
CA TYR A 184 -10.64 26.84 0.57
C TYR A 184 -11.32 25.92 1.60
N GLN A 185 -10.66 24.85 2.02
CA GLN A 185 -11.19 23.92 3.02
C GLN A 185 -11.33 24.58 4.40
N TYR A 186 -10.42 25.49 4.75
CA TYR A 186 -10.51 26.29 5.97
C TYR A 186 -11.80 27.12 6.00
N GLU A 187 -12.10 27.83 4.92
CA GLU A 187 -13.29 28.72 4.81
C GLU A 187 -14.59 27.94 4.66
N LYS A 188 -14.59 26.85 3.86
CA LYS A 188 -15.81 26.13 3.49
C LYS A 188 -16.17 24.97 4.41
N TYR A 189 -15.17 24.26 4.93
CA TYR A 189 -15.39 23.05 5.72
C TYR A 189 -14.89 23.17 7.16
N GLY A 190 -14.34 24.31 7.54
CA GLY A 190 -13.80 24.51 8.88
C GLY A 190 -12.56 23.69 9.18
N VAL A 191 -11.85 23.23 8.15
CA VAL A 191 -10.59 22.48 8.33
C VAL A 191 -9.53 23.38 8.95
N ARG A 192 -8.88 22.92 10.01
CA ARG A 192 -7.87 23.66 10.75
C ARG A 192 -6.48 23.02 10.70
N LEU A 193 -6.39 21.75 10.36
CA LEU A 193 -5.15 20.99 10.36
C LEU A 193 -4.92 20.33 9.02
N GLN A 194 -3.73 20.52 8.43
CA GLN A 194 -3.26 19.71 7.30
C GLN A 194 -2.29 18.64 7.79
N LEU A 195 -2.50 17.41 7.33
CA LEU A 195 -1.64 16.26 7.54
C LEU A 195 -0.89 15.91 6.25
N GLY A 196 0.33 15.39 6.36
CA GLY A 196 1.11 14.98 5.20
C GLY A 196 2.39 14.24 5.55
N GLY A 197 3.12 13.77 4.54
CA GLY A 197 4.50 13.31 4.68
C GLY A 197 5.46 14.46 4.92
N ASN A 198 6.62 14.19 5.50
CA ASN A 198 7.60 15.22 5.81
C ASN A 198 8.14 15.98 4.58
N ASP A 199 8.09 15.38 3.41
CA ASP A 199 8.40 16.01 2.11
C ASP A 199 7.39 17.09 1.71
N GLN A 200 6.18 17.07 2.29
CA GLN A 200 5.10 18.01 2.02
C GLN A 200 5.15 19.28 2.87
N TRP A 201 6.04 19.37 3.87
CA TRP A 201 6.09 20.48 4.81
C TRP A 201 6.13 21.85 4.12
N GLY A 202 6.90 21.98 3.05
CA GLY A 202 7.01 23.23 2.28
C GLY A 202 5.68 23.67 1.64
N ASN A 203 4.96 22.74 1.02
CA ASN A 203 3.65 22.99 0.42
C ASN A 203 2.60 23.30 1.49
N MET A 204 2.59 22.52 2.58
CA MET A 204 1.64 22.69 3.70
C MET A 204 1.78 24.06 4.37
N THR A 205 3.01 24.49 4.65
CA THR A 205 3.28 25.80 5.25
C THR A 205 2.99 26.97 4.28
N THR A 206 2.96 26.73 2.97
CA THR A 206 2.44 27.73 2.01
C THR A 206 0.94 27.92 2.20
N GLY A 207 0.20 26.88 2.55
CA GLY A 207 -1.22 26.98 2.88
C GLY A 207 -1.49 27.79 4.14
N THR A 208 -0.76 27.57 5.23
CA THR A 208 -0.90 28.37 6.46
C THR A 208 -0.51 29.82 6.23
N GLU A 209 0.57 30.07 5.49
CA GLU A 209 0.98 31.45 5.12
C GLU A 209 -0.12 32.17 4.31
N LEU A 210 -0.73 31.46 3.33
CA LEU A 210 -1.81 32.02 2.54
C LEU A 210 -3.04 32.36 3.40
N ILE A 211 -3.41 31.50 4.34
CA ILE A 211 -4.51 31.70 5.28
C ILE A 211 -4.24 32.98 6.12
N HIS A 212 -3.04 33.09 6.72
CA HIS A 212 -2.69 34.24 7.54
C HIS A 212 -2.66 35.54 6.74
N ARG A 213 -2.16 35.53 5.51
CA ARG A 213 -2.13 36.72 4.64
C ARG A 213 -3.50 37.12 4.12
N THR A 214 -4.44 36.19 4.06
CA THR A 214 -5.80 36.45 3.56
C THR A 214 -6.75 36.82 4.68
N LEU A 215 -6.70 36.09 5.81
CA LEU A 215 -7.66 36.20 6.90
C LEU A 215 -7.12 36.87 8.17
N GLY A 216 -5.80 37.11 8.24
CA GLY A 216 -5.12 37.71 9.39
C GLY A 216 -4.33 36.69 10.21
N ASN A 217 -3.38 37.19 11.00
CA ASN A 217 -2.47 36.36 11.78
C ASN A 217 -3.13 35.59 12.93
N ASP A 218 -4.34 35.98 13.31
CA ASP A 218 -5.13 35.30 14.35
C ASP A 218 -5.90 34.06 13.83
N ALA A 219 -5.81 33.77 12.52
CA ALA A 219 -6.44 32.59 11.93
C ALA A 219 -5.74 31.31 12.42
N GLU A 220 -6.45 30.49 13.18
CA GLU A 220 -5.94 29.23 13.73
C GLU A 220 -5.88 28.16 12.66
N CYS A 221 -4.69 27.91 12.13
CA CYS A 221 -4.42 26.85 11.14
C CYS A 221 -3.06 26.20 11.41
N PHE A 222 -3.01 24.88 11.22
CA PHE A 222 -1.90 24.06 11.67
C PHE A 222 -1.46 23.04 10.62
N CYS A 223 -0.20 22.60 10.73
CA CYS A 223 0.36 21.51 9.96
C CYS A 223 1.05 20.49 10.88
N LEU A 224 0.90 19.21 10.53
CA LEU A 224 1.58 18.12 11.19
C LEU A 224 2.01 17.09 10.13
N THR A 225 3.25 16.59 10.22
CA THR A 225 3.76 15.61 9.25
C THR A 225 4.22 14.31 9.91
N CYS A 226 4.11 13.21 9.15
CA CYS A 226 4.75 11.94 9.49
C CYS A 226 6.12 11.82 8.79
N PRO A 227 7.05 11.02 9.38
CA PRO A 227 8.31 10.73 8.73
C PRO A 227 8.08 9.94 7.43
N LEU A 228 8.98 10.12 6.46
CA LEU A 228 9.03 9.24 5.31
C LEU A 228 9.47 7.84 5.76
N ILE A 229 8.67 6.85 5.44
CA ILE A 229 8.97 5.48 5.82
C ILE A 229 10.07 4.92 4.92
N THR A 230 11.14 4.44 5.55
CA THR A 230 12.25 3.72 4.91
C THR A 230 12.42 2.36 5.56
N LYS A 231 13.00 1.42 4.82
CA LYS A 231 13.47 0.15 5.37
C LYS A 231 14.69 0.39 6.27
N ALA A 232 15.00 -0.55 7.16
CA ALA A 232 16.18 -0.49 8.03
C ALA A 232 17.50 -0.40 7.24
N ASP A 233 17.54 -0.93 6.00
CA ASP A 233 18.68 -0.83 5.08
C ASP A 233 18.76 0.53 4.33
N GLY A 234 17.89 1.49 4.65
CA GLY A 234 17.82 2.81 4.03
C GLY A 234 17.10 2.87 2.69
N LYS A 235 16.66 1.74 2.14
CA LYS A 235 15.91 1.71 0.89
C LYS A 235 14.48 2.24 1.05
N LYS A 236 13.88 2.64 -0.07
CA LYS A 236 12.49 3.12 -0.09
C LYS A 236 11.54 2.00 0.33
N PHE A 237 10.67 2.31 1.30
CA PHE A 237 9.59 1.43 1.72
C PHE A 237 8.59 1.19 0.59
N GLY A 238 8.07 -0.05 0.51
CA GLY A 238 7.03 -0.40 -0.46
C GLY A 238 7.49 -0.66 -1.88
N LYS A 239 8.80 -0.56 -2.16
CA LYS A 239 9.39 -0.97 -3.43
C LYS A 239 10.09 -2.32 -3.29
N THR A 240 9.74 -3.24 -4.19
CA THR A 240 10.42 -4.53 -4.39
C THR A 240 11.08 -4.54 -5.77
N GLU A 241 11.80 -5.60 -6.10
CA GLU A 241 12.35 -5.80 -7.46
C GLU A 241 11.24 -5.88 -8.52
N SER A 242 10.05 -6.36 -8.14
CA SER A 242 8.85 -6.44 -8.99
C SER A 242 8.00 -5.16 -9.00
N GLY A 243 8.40 -4.10 -8.30
CA GLY A 243 7.69 -2.82 -8.27
C GLY A 243 7.05 -2.47 -6.92
N ASN A 244 5.95 -1.71 -6.95
CA ASN A 244 5.23 -1.29 -5.74
C ASN A 244 4.36 -2.42 -5.19
N ILE A 245 4.20 -2.46 -3.86
CA ILE A 245 3.18 -3.27 -3.19
C ILE A 245 1.89 -2.46 -3.13
N TRP A 246 0.91 -2.87 -3.92
CA TRP A 246 -0.37 -2.18 -4.09
C TRP A 246 -1.41 -2.63 -3.07
N LEU A 247 -2.37 -1.77 -2.77
CA LEU A 247 -3.52 -2.11 -1.92
C LEU A 247 -4.64 -2.80 -2.71
N ASP A 248 -4.62 -2.73 -4.04
CA ASP A 248 -5.56 -3.44 -4.91
C ASP A 248 -5.11 -4.90 -5.09
N ARG A 249 -6.05 -5.84 -4.84
CA ARG A 249 -5.79 -7.28 -4.93
C ARG A 249 -5.46 -7.79 -6.33
N ASN A 250 -5.88 -7.05 -7.37
CA ASN A 250 -5.59 -7.40 -8.76
C ASN A 250 -4.19 -6.95 -9.20
N ARG A 251 -3.57 -6.02 -8.45
CA ARG A 251 -2.20 -5.53 -8.70
C ARG A 251 -1.16 -6.19 -7.80
N THR A 252 -1.53 -6.50 -6.56
CA THR A 252 -0.74 -7.30 -5.61
C THR A 252 -1.70 -8.24 -4.92
N THR A 253 -1.55 -9.54 -5.16
CA THR A 253 -2.43 -10.53 -4.55
C THR A 253 -2.37 -10.47 -3.03
N PRO A 254 -3.44 -10.85 -2.30
CA PRO A 254 -3.41 -10.92 -0.84
C PRO A 254 -2.27 -11.81 -0.30
N TYR A 255 -1.90 -12.88 -1.03
CA TYR A 255 -0.76 -13.71 -0.70
C TYR A 255 0.57 -12.95 -0.79
N ALA A 256 0.84 -12.28 -1.93
CA ALA A 256 2.07 -11.49 -2.12
C ALA A 256 2.14 -10.32 -1.11
N PHE A 257 0.98 -9.71 -0.82
CA PHE A 257 0.84 -8.66 0.19
C PHE A 257 1.18 -9.18 1.59
N TYR A 258 0.60 -10.31 2.00
CA TYR A 258 0.90 -10.97 3.28
C TYR A 258 2.37 -11.36 3.39
N GLN A 259 2.95 -11.94 2.33
CA GLN A 259 4.37 -12.33 2.29
C GLN A 259 5.32 -11.13 2.41
N PHE A 260 4.96 -9.97 1.86
CA PHE A 260 5.76 -8.76 2.04
C PHE A 260 5.93 -8.41 3.52
N TRP A 261 4.84 -8.38 4.28
CA TRP A 261 4.88 -8.05 5.70
C TRP A 261 5.52 -9.16 6.55
N LEU A 262 5.24 -10.40 6.19
CA LEU A 262 5.84 -11.55 6.87
C LEU A 262 7.37 -11.59 6.74
N ASN A 263 7.94 -11.05 5.66
CA ASN A 263 9.37 -11.12 5.35
C ASN A 263 10.16 -9.83 5.69
N VAL A 264 9.58 -8.86 6.37
CA VAL A 264 10.34 -7.69 6.86
C VAL A 264 11.35 -8.09 7.93
N SER A 265 12.41 -7.28 8.08
CA SER A 265 13.42 -7.47 9.13
C SER A 265 12.81 -7.31 10.53
N ASP A 266 13.51 -7.75 11.56
CA ASP A 266 13.03 -7.61 12.94
C ASP A 266 12.91 -6.13 13.33
N ASP A 267 13.90 -5.30 12.96
CA ASP A 267 13.89 -3.85 13.20
C ASP A 267 12.71 -3.17 12.47
N ASP A 268 12.45 -3.56 11.23
CA ASP A 268 11.32 -3.05 10.46
C ASP A 268 9.98 -3.51 11.06
N ALA A 269 9.88 -4.75 11.52
CA ALA A 269 8.67 -5.28 12.11
C ALA A 269 8.26 -4.51 13.37
N GLU A 270 9.21 -4.20 14.26
CA GLU A 270 8.95 -3.40 15.47
C GLU A 270 8.47 -1.97 15.13
N LYS A 271 9.04 -1.37 14.10
CA LYS A 271 8.63 -0.06 13.61
C LYS A 271 7.25 -0.12 12.95
N TYR A 272 7.04 -1.07 12.05
CA TYR A 272 5.86 -1.11 11.21
C TYR A 272 4.60 -1.56 11.95
N ILE A 273 4.71 -2.42 12.96
CA ILE A 273 3.54 -2.83 13.75
C ILE A 273 2.93 -1.65 14.51
N LYS A 274 3.76 -0.69 14.94
CA LYS A 274 3.31 0.57 15.56
C LYS A 274 2.56 1.47 14.57
N ILE A 275 3.03 1.54 13.33
CA ILE A 275 2.53 2.46 12.30
C ILE A 275 1.27 1.92 11.61
N PHE A 276 1.28 0.64 11.24
CA PHE A 276 0.31 0.06 10.31
C PHE A 276 -0.77 -0.81 10.95
N THR A 277 -0.87 -0.82 12.28
CA THR A 277 -1.92 -1.57 12.99
C THR A 277 -2.72 -0.69 13.95
N ASP A 278 -3.89 -1.19 14.33
CA ASP A 278 -4.75 -0.58 15.35
C ASP A 278 -4.44 -1.06 16.77
N LEU A 279 -3.45 -1.91 16.93
CA LEU A 279 -3.07 -2.47 18.23
C LEU A 279 -2.67 -1.35 19.21
N ASP A 280 -3.05 -1.51 20.46
CA ASP A 280 -2.63 -0.60 21.53
C ASP A 280 -1.18 -0.81 21.92
N LYS A 281 -0.66 0.14 22.70
CA LYS A 281 0.74 0.14 23.12
C LYS A 281 1.09 -1.08 23.96
N GLU A 282 0.23 -1.46 24.88
CA GLU A 282 0.44 -2.60 25.79
C GLU A 282 0.54 -3.91 25.01
N THR A 283 -0.33 -4.12 24.02
CA THR A 283 -0.29 -5.29 23.15
C THR A 283 0.99 -5.33 22.31
N ILE A 284 1.38 -4.20 21.75
CA ILE A 284 2.61 -4.14 20.94
C ILE A 284 3.85 -4.37 21.81
N ASP A 285 3.94 -3.74 22.96
CA ASP A 285 5.07 -3.92 23.88
C ASP A 285 5.21 -5.40 24.31
N ALA A 286 4.10 -6.08 24.59
CA ALA A 286 4.11 -7.52 24.93
C ALA A 286 4.60 -8.38 23.75
N LEU A 287 4.16 -8.08 22.52
CA LEU A 287 4.60 -8.79 21.31
C LEU A 287 6.09 -8.56 21.01
N VAL A 288 6.60 -7.35 21.25
CA VAL A 288 8.02 -7.02 21.09
C VAL A 288 8.87 -7.80 22.08
N GLU A 289 8.44 -7.89 23.35
CA GLU A 289 9.16 -8.67 24.38
C GLU A 289 9.13 -10.17 24.08
N GLU A 290 7.99 -10.73 23.62
CA GLU A 290 7.92 -12.13 23.19
C GLU A 290 8.85 -12.38 21.99
N HIS A 291 8.88 -11.48 21.02
CA HIS A 291 9.71 -11.59 19.83
C HIS A 291 11.20 -11.59 20.18
N LYS A 292 11.64 -10.74 21.11
CA LYS A 292 13.04 -10.67 21.56
C LYS A 292 13.53 -11.97 22.22
N GLN A 293 12.64 -12.74 22.84
CA GLN A 293 12.99 -14.03 23.47
C GLN A 293 13.33 -15.10 22.41
N ASP A 294 12.64 -15.12 21.28
CA ASP A 294 12.89 -16.06 20.18
C ASP A 294 12.51 -15.43 18.82
N PRO A 295 13.41 -14.60 18.23
CA PRO A 295 13.16 -13.96 16.93
C PRO A 295 12.89 -14.95 15.80
N GLY A 296 13.42 -16.18 15.92
CA GLY A 296 13.21 -17.25 14.92
C GLY A 296 11.75 -17.65 14.74
N ARG A 297 10.91 -17.47 15.76
CA ARG A 297 9.45 -17.71 15.67
C ARG A 297 8.71 -16.67 14.84
N ARG A 298 9.34 -15.49 14.61
CA ARG A 298 8.79 -14.37 13.82
C ARG A 298 7.39 -13.94 14.27
N VAL A 299 7.17 -13.89 15.59
CA VAL A 299 5.84 -13.58 16.18
C VAL A 299 5.38 -12.19 15.74
N LEU A 300 6.30 -11.24 15.77
CA LEU A 300 6.03 -9.84 15.44
C LEU A 300 5.64 -9.66 13.96
N GLN A 301 6.40 -10.29 13.04
CA GLN A 301 6.10 -10.24 11.60
C GLN A 301 4.77 -10.93 11.26
N LYS A 302 4.49 -12.07 11.91
CA LYS A 302 3.22 -12.79 11.72
C LYS A 302 2.05 -11.90 12.12
N ARG A 303 2.09 -11.33 13.34
CA ARG A 303 1.01 -10.46 13.80
C ARG A 303 0.85 -9.22 12.93
N LEU A 304 1.96 -8.59 12.53
CA LEU A 304 1.93 -7.45 11.60
C LEU A 304 1.26 -7.84 10.26
N ALA A 305 1.67 -8.95 9.66
CA ALA A 305 1.14 -9.42 8.39
C ALA A 305 -0.35 -9.76 8.48
N GLU A 306 -0.79 -10.39 9.57
CA GLU A 306 -2.18 -10.71 9.83
C GLU A 306 -3.05 -9.44 9.94
N GLU A 307 -2.68 -8.51 10.82
CA GLU A 307 -3.43 -7.27 11.06
C GLU A 307 -3.56 -6.43 9.79
N VAL A 308 -2.45 -6.22 9.07
CA VAL A 308 -2.47 -5.36 7.88
C VAL A 308 -3.18 -6.04 6.71
N THR A 309 -3.06 -7.35 6.55
CA THR A 309 -3.77 -8.07 5.48
C THR A 309 -5.29 -8.05 5.70
N VAL A 310 -5.76 -8.28 6.94
CA VAL A 310 -7.20 -8.17 7.25
C VAL A 310 -7.70 -6.75 7.00
N MET A 311 -6.96 -5.74 7.43
CA MET A 311 -7.35 -4.33 7.28
C MET A 311 -7.47 -3.89 5.82
N VAL A 312 -6.53 -4.32 4.96
CA VAL A 312 -6.47 -3.91 3.54
C VAL A 312 -7.37 -4.78 2.67
N HIS A 313 -7.41 -6.07 2.92
CA HIS A 313 -8.14 -7.05 2.12
C HIS A 313 -9.36 -7.58 2.90
N SER A 314 -9.26 -8.77 3.48
CA SER A 314 -10.30 -9.39 4.31
C SER A 314 -9.74 -10.51 5.18
N GLN A 315 -10.55 -11.03 6.11
CA GLN A 315 -10.20 -12.24 6.88
C GLN A 315 -10.07 -13.47 5.97
N GLU A 316 -10.95 -13.59 4.97
CA GLU A 316 -10.92 -14.70 4.01
C GLU A 316 -9.63 -14.68 3.19
N ASP A 317 -9.20 -13.50 2.74
CA ASP A 317 -7.94 -13.31 2.02
C ASP A 317 -6.72 -13.65 2.89
N LEU A 318 -6.75 -13.33 4.18
CA LEU A 318 -5.72 -13.74 5.13
C LEU A 318 -5.66 -15.25 5.29
N ASP A 319 -6.80 -15.90 5.50
CA ASP A 319 -6.88 -17.35 5.67
C ASP A 319 -6.33 -18.07 4.42
N MET A 320 -6.66 -17.57 3.23
CA MET A 320 -6.13 -18.06 1.97
C MET A 320 -4.61 -17.85 1.87
N ALA A 321 -4.10 -16.67 2.25
CA ALA A 321 -2.66 -16.38 2.22
C ALA A 321 -1.85 -17.25 3.19
N ILE A 322 -2.39 -17.55 4.37
CA ILE A 322 -1.80 -18.47 5.35
C ILE A 322 -1.80 -19.91 4.80
N ALA A 323 -2.92 -20.37 4.24
CA ALA A 323 -3.02 -21.68 3.62
C ALA A 323 -1.99 -21.84 2.50
N ALA A 324 -1.89 -20.82 1.62
CA ALA A 324 -0.91 -20.77 0.53
C ALA A 324 0.55 -20.84 1.04
N SER A 325 0.87 -20.10 2.11
CA SER A 325 2.20 -20.13 2.73
C SER A 325 2.55 -21.53 3.25
N ASN A 326 1.58 -22.22 3.86
CA ASN A 326 1.75 -23.59 4.36
C ASN A 326 1.99 -24.62 3.24
N ILE A 327 1.51 -24.35 2.02
CA ILE A 327 1.70 -25.23 0.86
C ILE A 327 3.18 -25.34 0.50
N LEU A 328 3.90 -24.23 0.45
CA LEU A 328 5.33 -24.21 0.10
C LEU A 328 6.19 -24.91 1.16
N PHE A 329 5.81 -24.83 2.43
CA PHE A 329 6.57 -25.40 3.55
C PHE A 329 6.24 -26.87 3.87
N GLY A 330 5.47 -27.55 3.01
CA GLY A 330 5.29 -29.01 3.05
C GLY A 330 4.22 -29.54 4.00
N LYS A 331 3.41 -28.69 4.60
CA LYS A 331 2.32 -29.07 5.53
C LYS A 331 0.93 -29.12 4.89
N ALA A 332 0.81 -28.73 3.63
CA ALA A 332 -0.47 -28.61 2.95
C ALA A 332 -0.94 -29.92 2.33
N THR A 333 -2.25 -30.07 2.25
CA THR A 333 -2.96 -31.17 1.61
C THR A 333 -3.51 -30.76 0.24
N LYS A 334 -4.09 -31.71 -0.51
CA LYS A 334 -4.79 -31.44 -1.79
C LYS A 334 -5.95 -30.46 -1.58
N GLU A 335 -6.66 -30.57 -0.47
CA GLU A 335 -7.78 -29.68 -0.13
C GLU A 335 -7.33 -28.22 0.04
N ASN A 336 -6.13 -28.01 0.61
CA ASN A 336 -5.58 -26.67 0.73
C ASN A 336 -5.23 -26.04 -0.63
N LEU A 337 -4.75 -26.86 -1.59
CA LEU A 337 -4.50 -26.41 -2.96
C LEU A 337 -5.80 -26.02 -3.69
N ALA A 338 -6.86 -26.79 -3.48
CA ALA A 338 -8.16 -26.58 -4.12
C ALA A 338 -8.88 -25.29 -3.62
N GLN A 339 -8.44 -24.72 -2.49
CA GLN A 339 -8.97 -23.48 -1.95
C GLN A 339 -8.30 -22.23 -2.52
N LEU A 340 -7.17 -22.37 -3.24
CA LEU A 340 -6.47 -21.22 -3.83
C LEU A 340 -7.15 -20.78 -5.12
N ASP A 341 -7.32 -19.47 -5.27
CA ASP A 341 -7.67 -18.89 -6.57
C ASP A 341 -6.47 -18.95 -7.53
N GLU A 342 -6.74 -18.79 -8.82
CA GLU A 342 -5.73 -18.86 -9.88
C GLU A 342 -4.58 -17.85 -9.67
N ALA A 343 -4.89 -16.63 -9.22
CA ALA A 343 -3.90 -15.59 -8.99
C ALA A 343 -2.94 -15.97 -7.85
N THR A 344 -3.49 -16.45 -6.74
CA THR A 344 -2.70 -16.92 -5.59
C THR A 344 -1.86 -18.14 -5.94
N LEU A 345 -2.43 -19.11 -6.69
CA LEU A 345 -1.69 -20.29 -7.13
C LEU A 345 -0.49 -19.92 -7.99
N ASN A 346 -0.68 -19.01 -8.96
CA ASN A 346 0.40 -18.53 -9.82
C ASN A 346 1.48 -17.78 -9.05
N ASP A 347 1.12 -16.95 -8.06
CA ASP A 347 2.08 -16.24 -7.22
C ASP A 347 2.88 -17.20 -6.32
N VAL A 348 2.22 -18.16 -5.69
CA VAL A 348 2.89 -19.18 -4.85
C VAL A 348 3.95 -19.94 -5.65
N PHE A 349 3.64 -20.26 -6.90
CA PHE A 349 4.51 -21.04 -7.78
C PHE A 349 5.21 -20.21 -8.86
N ALA A 350 5.24 -18.86 -8.75
CA ALA A 350 5.86 -17.99 -9.75
C ALA A 350 7.34 -18.32 -10.08
N ASN A 351 8.08 -18.84 -9.10
CA ASN A 351 9.49 -19.16 -9.24
C ASN A 351 9.79 -20.65 -9.51
N VAL A 352 8.76 -21.45 -9.82
CA VAL A 352 8.97 -22.84 -10.23
C VAL A 352 8.85 -22.97 -11.75
N PRO A 353 9.43 -24.02 -12.38
CA PRO A 353 9.23 -24.26 -13.81
C PRO A 353 7.76 -24.51 -14.14
N HIS A 354 7.28 -23.85 -15.20
CA HIS A 354 5.92 -23.98 -15.72
C HIS A 354 5.94 -24.76 -17.04
N TYR A 355 4.96 -25.62 -17.24
CA TYR A 355 4.76 -26.41 -18.43
C TYR A 355 3.31 -26.38 -18.88
N ASP A 356 3.08 -26.59 -20.17
CA ASP A 356 1.75 -26.75 -20.76
C ASP A 356 1.49 -28.20 -21.07
N LEU A 357 0.25 -28.66 -20.84
CA LEU A 357 -0.22 -30.01 -21.18
C LEU A 357 -1.50 -29.90 -22.02
N ASP A 358 -1.55 -30.61 -23.16
CA ASP A 358 -2.77 -30.68 -23.94
C ASP A 358 -3.85 -31.45 -23.16
N LYS A 359 -5.03 -30.88 -23.03
CA LYS A 359 -6.18 -31.45 -22.31
C LYS A 359 -6.58 -32.82 -22.86
N ASN A 360 -6.38 -33.06 -24.15
CA ASN A 360 -6.69 -34.37 -24.80
C ASN A 360 -5.81 -35.50 -24.29
N LEU A 361 -4.73 -35.22 -23.59
CA LEU A 361 -3.82 -36.22 -23.01
C LEU A 361 -4.25 -36.66 -21.61
N LEU A 362 -5.21 -35.97 -20.98
CA LEU A 362 -5.80 -36.44 -19.74
C LEU A 362 -6.43 -37.84 -19.93
N GLY A 363 -6.30 -38.69 -18.92
CA GLY A 363 -6.59 -40.10 -19.02
C GLY A 363 -5.36 -40.95 -19.34
N GLY A 364 -4.19 -40.30 -19.52
CA GLY A 364 -2.90 -40.97 -19.70
C GLY A 364 -2.22 -41.33 -18.38
N ALA A 365 -1.23 -42.19 -18.45
CA ALA A 365 -0.41 -42.57 -17.29
C ALA A 365 0.54 -41.43 -16.90
N ALA A 366 0.70 -41.18 -15.60
CA ALA A 366 1.55 -40.12 -15.07
C ALA A 366 2.98 -40.15 -15.64
N VAL A 367 3.56 -41.32 -15.79
CA VAL A 367 4.90 -41.52 -16.37
C VAL A 367 5.01 -41.01 -17.82
N ASP A 368 3.93 -41.11 -18.58
CA ASP A 368 3.90 -40.63 -19.95
C ASP A 368 3.61 -39.15 -20.03
N LEU A 369 2.69 -38.67 -19.22
CA LEU A 369 2.31 -37.26 -19.19
C LEU A 369 3.46 -36.33 -18.71
N PHE A 370 4.19 -36.72 -17.66
CA PHE A 370 5.23 -35.87 -17.06
C PHE A 370 6.61 -36.04 -17.70
N ASN A 371 6.73 -36.88 -18.74
CA ASN A 371 7.95 -37.05 -19.54
C ASN A 371 7.73 -36.78 -21.04
N GLN A 372 6.76 -35.94 -21.38
CA GLN A 372 6.54 -35.51 -22.76
C GLN A 372 7.69 -34.62 -23.26
N GLU A 373 7.79 -34.56 -24.60
CA GLU A 373 8.74 -33.66 -25.25
C GLU A 373 8.48 -32.18 -24.80
N GLY A 374 9.53 -31.50 -24.34
CA GLY A 374 9.43 -30.18 -23.77
C GLY A 374 9.24 -30.09 -22.25
N MET A 375 8.81 -31.19 -21.59
CA MET A 375 8.73 -31.26 -20.13
C MET A 375 10.00 -31.85 -19.52
N GLN A 376 10.83 -31.00 -18.88
CA GLN A 376 12.09 -31.44 -18.24
C GLN A 376 11.93 -31.72 -16.73
N ILE A 377 10.79 -32.29 -16.31
CA ILE A 377 10.55 -32.63 -14.91
C ILE A 377 11.44 -33.78 -14.47
N PHE A 378 11.51 -34.84 -15.29
CA PHE A 378 12.36 -36.02 -15.04
C PHE A 378 13.33 -36.23 -16.20
N PRO A 379 14.59 -36.60 -15.94
CA PRO A 379 15.56 -36.91 -17.00
C PRO A 379 15.15 -38.10 -17.89
N SER A 380 14.34 -39.03 -17.36
CA SER A 380 13.81 -40.15 -18.11
C SER A 380 12.62 -40.80 -17.38
N LYS A 381 11.79 -41.54 -18.14
CA LYS A 381 10.72 -42.40 -17.59
C LYS A 381 11.26 -43.43 -16.58
N SER A 382 12.48 -43.95 -16.78
CA SER A 382 13.13 -44.89 -15.87
C SER A 382 13.46 -44.25 -14.52
N GLU A 383 13.95 -43.00 -14.52
CA GLU A 383 14.24 -42.27 -13.29
C GLU A 383 12.96 -41.92 -12.54
N MET A 384 11.91 -41.47 -13.24
CA MET A 384 10.61 -41.23 -12.61
C MET A 384 10.07 -42.50 -11.93
N ARG A 385 10.13 -43.66 -12.60
CA ARG A 385 9.70 -44.95 -12.02
C ARG A 385 10.46 -45.30 -10.74
N LYS A 386 11.77 -45.06 -10.69
CA LYS A 386 12.59 -45.28 -9.48
C LYS A 386 12.16 -44.34 -8.36
N LEU A 387 11.95 -43.04 -8.67
CA LEU A 387 11.53 -42.04 -7.71
C LEU A 387 10.13 -42.32 -7.14
N VAL A 388 9.17 -42.72 -7.99
CA VAL A 388 7.82 -43.09 -7.54
C VAL A 388 7.86 -44.28 -6.59
N LYS A 389 8.62 -45.36 -6.93
CA LYS A 389 8.82 -46.50 -6.03
C LYS A 389 9.43 -46.11 -4.68
N GLY A 390 10.27 -45.10 -4.64
CA GLY A 390 10.86 -44.54 -3.43
C GLY A 390 9.97 -43.52 -2.71
N GLY A 391 8.74 -43.25 -3.18
CA GLY A 391 7.83 -42.25 -2.62
C GLY A 391 8.32 -40.83 -2.82
N GLY A 392 9.16 -40.59 -3.84
CA GLY A 392 9.78 -39.28 -4.11
C GLY A 392 9.03 -38.44 -5.13
N VAL A 393 7.83 -38.81 -5.58
CA VAL A 393 7.00 -38.02 -6.49
C VAL A 393 5.60 -37.87 -5.90
N SER A 394 5.09 -36.64 -5.92
CA SER A 394 3.70 -36.34 -5.55
C SER A 394 3.02 -35.58 -6.67
N LEU A 395 1.71 -35.80 -6.82
CA LEU A 395 0.79 -35.01 -7.63
C LEU A 395 -0.15 -34.29 -6.66
N ASN A 396 -0.27 -32.98 -6.79
CA ASN A 396 -1.13 -32.17 -5.93
C ASN A 396 -0.96 -32.44 -4.43
N LYS A 397 0.30 -32.61 -3.98
CA LYS A 397 0.71 -32.96 -2.61
C LYS A 397 0.43 -34.39 -2.16
N GLU A 398 -0.29 -35.20 -2.94
CA GLU A 398 -0.47 -36.62 -2.67
C GLU A 398 0.61 -37.43 -3.35
N LYS A 399 1.18 -38.42 -2.65
CA LYS A 399 2.19 -39.29 -3.24
C LYS A 399 1.56 -40.14 -4.37
N LEU A 400 2.22 -40.17 -5.53
CA LEU A 400 1.84 -41.10 -6.58
C LEU A 400 1.98 -42.53 -6.09
N ALA A 401 0.87 -43.27 -6.10
CA ALA A 401 0.85 -44.66 -5.67
C ALA A 401 1.60 -45.57 -6.65
N ALA A 402 1.52 -45.28 -7.97
CA ALA A 402 2.19 -45.98 -9.03
C ALA A 402 2.61 -45.02 -10.16
N PHE A 403 3.66 -45.39 -10.91
CA PHE A 403 4.15 -44.56 -12.03
C PHE A 403 3.18 -44.54 -13.22
N ASP A 404 2.33 -45.55 -13.33
CA ASP A 404 1.27 -45.72 -14.34
C ASP A 404 -0.11 -45.27 -13.83
N GLN A 405 -0.17 -44.60 -12.68
CA GLN A 405 -1.39 -43.95 -12.20
C GLN A 405 -1.98 -43.04 -13.28
N ILE A 406 -3.27 -43.22 -13.54
CA ILE A 406 -3.98 -42.41 -14.53
C ILE A 406 -4.27 -41.04 -13.94
N VAL A 407 -3.95 -39.98 -14.70
CA VAL A 407 -4.23 -38.59 -14.36
C VAL A 407 -5.45 -38.13 -15.14
N THR A 408 -6.50 -37.71 -14.43
CA THR A 408 -7.78 -37.36 -15.02
C THR A 408 -8.13 -35.90 -14.78
N ALA A 409 -9.26 -35.44 -15.31
CA ALA A 409 -9.77 -34.11 -15.04
C ALA A 409 -10.09 -33.85 -13.54
N ASP A 410 -10.37 -34.90 -12.76
CA ASP A 410 -10.63 -34.82 -11.32
C ASP A 410 -9.36 -34.52 -10.50
N ASP A 411 -8.20 -34.68 -11.11
CA ASP A 411 -6.93 -34.32 -10.50
C ASP A 411 -6.58 -32.83 -10.68
N LEU A 412 -7.30 -32.11 -11.53
CA LEU A 412 -7.01 -30.71 -11.79
C LEU A 412 -7.34 -29.82 -10.57
N ILE A 413 -6.42 -28.95 -10.24
CA ILE A 413 -6.64 -27.82 -9.33
C ILE A 413 -7.32 -26.73 -10.16
N ASP A 414 -8.45 -26.20 -9.66
CA ASP A 414 -9.28 -25.20 -10.35
C ASP A 414 -9.59 -25.55 -11.82
N GLY A 415 -9.76 -26.86 -12.10
CA GLY A 415 -10.06 -27.38 -13.45
C GLY A 415 -8.97 -27.14 -14.50
N LYS A 416 -7.77 -26.66 -14.12
CA LYS A 416 -6.77 -26.15 -15.04
C LYS A 416 -5.32 -26.54 -14.70
N TYR A 417 -4.98 -26.77 -13.44
CA TYR A 417 -3.59 -26.93 -13.03
C TYR A 417 -3.28 -28.30 -12.42
N LEU A 418 -2.05 -28.76 -12.62
CA LEU A 418 -1.48 -29.92 -11.90
C LEU A 418 -0.17 -29.46 -11.24
N LEU A 419 0.02 -29.80 -9.97
CA LEU A 419 1.24 -29.53 -9.23
C LEU A 419 2.04 -30.82 -9.06
N VAL A 420 3.16 -30.95 -9.77
CA VAL A 420 4.07 -32.06 -9.63
C VAL A 420 5.18 -31.71 -8.66
N GLN A 421 5.44 -32.58 -7.68
CA GLN A 421 6.55 -32.41 -6.74
C GLN A 421 7.55 -33.57 -6.87
N LYS A 422 8.84 -33.22 -7.09
CA LYS A 422 9.97 -34.12 -7.16
C LYS A 422 10.87 -33.97 -5.94
N GLY A 423 10.89 -34.98 -5.07
CA GLY A 423 11.57 -34.89 -3.78
C GLY A 423 10.87 -33.94 -2.81
N LYS A 424 11.65 -33.30 -1.92
CA LYS A 424 11.07 -32.46 -0.85
C LYS A 424 10.85 -30.99 -1.25
N LYS A 425 11.57 -30.47 -2.26
CA LYS A 425 11.64 -29.02 -2.52
C LYS A 425 11.41 -28.59 -3.97
N ASN A 426 11.39 -29.53 -4.93
CA ASN A 426 11.27 -29.17 -6.34
C ASN A 426 9.81 -29.31 -6.79
N TYR A 427 9.20 -28.19 -7.10
CA TYR A 427 7.84 -28.10 -7.62
C TYR A 427 7.84 -27.73 -9.10
N PHE A 428 6.83 -28.18 -9.81
CA PHE A 428 6.59 -27.89 -11.23
C PHE A 428 5.09 -27.68 -11.40
N LEU A 429 4.70 -26.55 -11.97
CA LEU A 429 3.31 -26.23 -12.24
C LEU A 429 3.00 -26.53 -13.71
N ILE A 430 1.98 -27.34 -13.97
CA ILE A 430 1.52 -27.70 -15.31
C ILE A 430 0.16 -27.05 -15.53
N THR A 431 0.05 -26.24 -16.58
CA THR A 431 -1.22 -25.67 -17.05
C THR A 431 -1.81 -26.60 -18.11
N VAL A 432 -3.02 -27.08 -17.90
CA VAL A 432 -3.76 -27.92 -18.86
C VAL A 432 -4.60 -27.01 -19.77
N LYS A 433 -4.34 -27.06 -21.09
CA LYS A 433 -4.95 -26.21 -22.11
C LYS A 433 -5.83 -27.02 -23.06
#